data_c62205ddc8aaa46a9386acf7aee55355
#
_entry.id   c62205ddc8aaa46a9386acf7aee55355
#
_cell.length_a   1.000
_cell.length_b   1.000
_cell.length_c   1.000
_cell.angle_alpha   90.00
_cell.angle_beta   90.00
_cell.angle_gamma   90.00
#
_symmetry.space_group_name_H-M   'P 1'
#
loop_
_entity.id
_entity.type
_entity.pdbx_description
1 polymer ?
#
loop_
_entity_poly.entity_id
_entity_poly.type
_entity_poly.pdbx_seq_one_letter_code
_entity_poly.pdbx_strand_id
1 'polypeptide(L)'
;DVLVLEPTTSIWMYYTYNAPRPNRWRTMGEEFQAFITALERHQVEFDLGSENILLNHGSAKGDRFVVGKRAYGTVVLPAQMENVDAATFDLLERFAAKGGRIIAYGTPQYVDGARSAEAEAFFADPAKVTRADAGEPIDYSLFATPEIAFDAPEGNYLFHHRRRMDDGQLLFLANSSLTRPVRGTVTLQGRQAALLDTRTGEIRGYEAQREGDRLTIAYDLHPAGSLLLYVFDEEREGLAPAPARRVLTAVPAAGGLTAKPDAPNVMTIDFCDLELDGKVYPDLNSYDAAKLAYQHHGFKAGNPWSTSVQFRDHTVRRDTFTMGGFNASYRF
;
A
#
# COMPACT_ATOMS: atom_id res chain seq x y z
N ASP A 1 0.34 14.32 8.01
CA ASP A 1 -0.71 14.90 8.86
C ASP A 1 -2.14 14.42 8.55
N VAL A 2 -2.30 13.35 7.77
CA VAL A 2 -3.60 12.81 7.35
C VAL A 2 -3.82 11.44 7.99
N LEU A 3 -4.98 11.23 8.61
CA LEU A 3 -5.46 9.95 9.10
C LEU A 3 -6.64 9.50 8.24
N VAL A 4 -6.51 8.37 7.54
CA VAL A 4 -7.61 7.76 6.79
C VAL A 4 -8.24 6.67 7.65
N LEU A 5 -9.52 6.81 7.98
CA LEU A 5 -10.23 5.82 8.77
C LEU A 5 -10.50 4.55 7.95
N GLU A 6 -10.32 3.39 8.57
CA GLU A 6 -10.63 2.10 7.95
C GLU A 6 -12.14 1.81 8.07
N PRO A 7 -12.85 1.45 6.99
CA PRO A 7 -14.29 1.18 7.03
C PRO A 7 -14.62 -0.22 7.58
N THR A 8 -13.84 -0.71 8.56
CA THR A 8 -13.90 -2.08 9.05
C THR A 8 -15.26 -2.42 9.64
N THR A 9 -15.81 -1.56 10.49
CA THR A 9 -17.12 -1.77 11.14
C THR A 9 -18.26 -1.68 10.13
N SER A 10 -18.16 -0.80 9.13
CA SER A 10 -19.08 -0.74 7.99
C SER A 10 -19.05 -2.05 7.17
N ILE A 11 -17.88 -2.59 6.90
CA ILE A 11 -17.71 -3.86 6.18
C ILE A 11 -18.32 -5.02 6.98
N TRP A 12 -18.19 -5.03 8.30
CA TRP A 12 -18.78 -6.05 9.17
C TRP A 12 -20.30 -6.09 9.11
N MET A 13 -20.98 -5.00 8.84
CA MET A 13 -22.44 -4.97 8.67
C MET A 13 -22.89 -5.85 7.48
N TYR A 14 -22.03 -6.11 6.53
CA TYR A 14 -22.32 -6.90 5.32
C TYR A 14 -21.61 -8.25 5.31
N TYR A 15 -20.74 -8.52 6.29
CA TYR A 15 -20.00 -9.76 6.33
C TYR A 15 -20.92 -10.94 6.65
N THR A 16 -20.87 -11.96 5.81
CA THR A 16 -21.50 -13.25 6.05
C THR A 16 -20.64 -14.37 5.52
N TYR A 17 -20.54 -15.45 6.30
CA TYR A 17 -19.80 -16.63 5.91
C TYR A 17 -20.45 -17.29 4.69
N ASN A 18 -19.66 -17.68 3.70
CA ASN A 18 -20.13 -18.28 2.44
C ASN A 18 -21.10 -17.43 1.60
N ALA A 19 -21.07 -16.11 1.72
CA ALA A 19 -21.84 -15.25 0.83
C ALA A 19 -21.56 -15.54 -0.65
N PRO A 20 -22.59 -15.63 -1.50
CA PRO A 20 -22.38 -15.73 -2.95
C PRO A 20 -21.66 -14.51 -3.49
N ARG A 21 -20.88 -14.68 -4.56
CA ARG A 21 -20.17 -13.58 -5.23
C ARG A 21 -21.01 -13.02 -6.40
N PRO A 22 -20.93 -11.69 -6.70
CA PRO A 22 -20.28 -10.66 -5.92
C PRO A 22 -21.01 -10.38 -4.59
N ASN A 23 -20.29 -9.96 -3.55
CA ASN A 23 -20.91 -9.57 -2.29
C ASN A 23 -20.41 -8.20 -1.81
N ARG A 24 -21.25 -7.45 -1.11
CA ARG A 24 -21.03 -6.06 -0.72
C ARG A 24 -19.73 -5.86 0.07
N TRP A 25 -19.47 -6.71 1.06
CA TRP A 25 -18.29 -6.55 1.90
C TRP A 25 -16.96 -6.66 1.13
N ARG A 26 -16.90 -7.54 0.11
CA ARG A 26 -15.71 -7.69 -0.75
C ARG A 26 -15.54 -6.47 -1.64
N THR A 27 -16.63 -6.02 -2.29
CA THR A 27 -16.62 -4.83 -3.14
C THR A 27 -16.16 -3.60 -2.34
N MET A 28 -16.66 -3.41 -1.11
CA MET A 28 -16.22 -2.33 -0.23
C MET A 28 -14.72 -2.41 0.07
N GLY A 29 -14.20 -3.60 0.32
CA GLY A 29 -12.75 -3.81 0.55
C GLY A 29 -11.91 -3.49 -0.68
N GLU A 30 -12.33 -3.93 -1.87
CA GLU A 30 -11.65 -3.65 -3.13
C GLU A 30 -11.67 -2.14 -3.47
N GLU A 31 -12.79 -1.47 -3.27
CA GLU A 31 -12.93 -0.02 -3.45
C GLU A 31 -12.07 0.77 -2.45
N PHE A 32 -12.04 0.36 -1.18
CA PHE A 32 -11.18 0.98 -0.18
C PHE A 32 -9.70 0.81 -0.53
N GLN A 33 -9.29 -0.40 -0.93
CA GLN A 33 -7.92 -0.66 -1.41
C GLN A 33 -7.56 0.22 -2.62
N ALA A 34 -8.48 0.38 -3.56
CA ALA A 34 -8.28 1.26 -4.71
C ALA A 34 -8.09 2.72 -4.29
N PHE A 35 -8.89 3.19 -3.32
CA PHE A 35 -8.81 4.55 -2.78
C PHE A 35 -7.45 4.83 -2.12
N ILE A 36 -7.00 3.99 -1.19
CA ILE A 36 -5.70 4.20 -0.51
C ILE A 36 -4.53 4.08 -1.50
N THR A 37 -4.61 3.14 -2.45
CA THR A 37 -3.58 3.00 -3.50
C THR A 37 -3.52 4.23 -4.41
N ALA A 38 -4.66 4.87 -4.69
CA ALA A 38 -4.70 6.11 -5.45
C ALA A 38 -4.03 7.27 -4.69
N LEU A 39 -4.25 7.38 -3.36
CA LEU A 39 -3.54 8.36 -2.52
C LEU A 39 -2.02 8.14 -2.54
N GLU A 40 -1.57 6.90 -2.35
CA GLU A 40 -0.14 6.54 -2.41
C GLU A 40 0.50 6.87 -3.76
N ARG A 41 -0.16 6.53 -4.86
CA ARG A 41 0.33 6.84 -6.22
C ARG A 41 0.46 8.34 -6.49
N HIS A 42 -0.34 9.14 -5.81
CA HIS A 42 -0.26 10.61 -5.89
C HIS A 42 0.60 11.22 -4.76
N GLN A 43 1.40 10.37 -4.12
CA GLN A 43 2.38 10.78 -3.09
C GLN A 43 1.75 11.48 -1.88
N VAL A 44 0.50 11.18 -1.57
CA VAL A 44 -0.16 11.63 -0.34
C VAL A 44 0.38 10.86 0.85
N GLU A 45 0.87 11.56 1.86
CA GLU A 45 1.32 10.96 3.12
C GLU A 45 0.13 10.81 4.07
N PHE A 46 -0.19 9.57 4.46
CA PHE A 46 -1.27 9.28 5.40
C PHE A 46 -0.93 8.06 6.27
N ASP A 47 -1.62 7.96 7.41
CA ASP A 47 -1.67 6.75 8.22
C ASP A 47 -3.11 6.18 8.19
N LEU A 48 -3.26 4.87 8.38
CA LEU A 48 -4.55 4.23 8.52
C LEU A 48 -5.00 4.23 9.99
N GLY A 49 -6.27 4.55 10.21
CA GLY A 49 -6.90 4.63 11.52
C GLY A 49 -7.94 3.54 11.74
N SER A 50 -7.58 2.52 12.50
CA SER A 50 -8.52 1.50 12.95
C SER A 50 -9.30 1.99 14.16
N GLU A 51 -10.64 1.89 14.14
CA GLU A 51 -11.50 2.34 15.24
C GLU A 51 -11.18 1.65 16.58
N ASN A 52 -10.77 0.38 16.54
CA ASN A 52 -10.29 -0.35 17.71
C ASN A 52 -9.03 0.30 18.35
N ILE A 53 -8.12 0.82 17.53
CA ILE A 53 -6.95 1.56 18.02
C ILE A 53 -7.38 2.93 18.56
N LEU A 54 -8.30 3.60 17.87
CA LEU A 54 -8.83 4.90 18.28
C LEU A 54 -9.54 4.82 19.64
N LEU A 55 -10.31 3.77 19.90
CA LEU A 55 -10.95 3.53 21.17
C LEU A 55 -9.96 3.55 22.35
N ASN A 56 -8.79 2.94 22.18
CA ASN A 56 -7.82 2.76 23.26
C ASN A 56 -6.75 3.86 23.33
N HIS A 57 -6.47 4.53 22.21
CA HIS A 57 -5.33 5.45 22.06
C HIS A 57 -5.70 6.78 21.43
N GLY A 58 -6.97 6.97 21.03
CA GLY A 58 -7.47 8.18 20.39
C GLY A 58 -7.77 9.31 21.37
N SER A 59 -7.53 10.55 20.96
CA SER A 59 -7.96 11.75 21.69
C SER A 59 -8.02 12.94 20.74
N ALA A 60 -8.88 13.94 21.05
CA ALA A 60 -8.93 15.22 20.36
C ALA A 60 -8.25 16.28 21.24
N LYS A 61 -7.15 16.89 20.79
CA LYS A 61 -6.37 17.91 21.50
C LYS A 61 -6.25 19.19 20.66
N GLY A 62 -7.09 20.18 20.98
CA GLY A 62 -7.21 21.36 20.12
C GLY A 62 -7.68 20.93 18.72
N ASP A 63 -7.07 21.49 17.70
CA ASP A 63 -7.29 21.21 16.28
C ASP A 63 -6.56 19.95 15.78
N ARG A 64 -6.13 19.07 16.70
CA ARG A 64 -5.41 17.83 16.37
C ARG A 64 -6.16 16.59 16.81
N PHE A 65 -6.24 15.63 15.90
CA PHE A 65 -6.66 14.27 16.17
C PHE A 65 -5.44 13.44 16.54
N VAL A 66 -5.36 12.98 17.79
CA VAL A 66 -4.15 12.33 18.32
C VAL A 66 -4.40 10.85 18.50
N VAL A 67 -3.51 10.02 18.00
CA VAL A 67 -3.52 8.57 18.18
C VAL A 67 -2.15 8.15 18.74
N GLY A 68 -2.11 7.75 19.99
CA GLY A 68 -0.87 7.44 20.68
C GLY A 68 0.10 8.62 20.68
N LYS A 69 1.18 8.51 19.91
CA LYS A 69 2.22 9.55 19.76
C LYS A 69 2.05 10.42 18.51
N ARG A 70 1.14 10.07 17.62
CA ARG A 70 0.92 10.79 16.36
C ARG A 70 -0.23 11.77 16.48
N ALA A 71 -0.12 12.90 15.80
CA ALA A 71 -1.13 13.95 15.77
C ALA A 71 -1.43 14.33 14.31
N TYR A 72 -2.71 14.37 13.96
CA TYR A 72 -3.19 14.60 12.60
C TYR A 72 -4.02 15.89 12.55
N GLY A 73 -3.81 16.68 11.51
CA GLY A 73 -4.62 17.88 11.24
C GLY A 73 -5.85 17.58 10.39
N THR A 74 -5.84 16.44 9.70
CA THR A 74 -6.92 16.03 8.80
C THR A 74 -7.30 14.58 9.07
N VAL A 75 -8.61 14.32 9.19
CA VAL A 75 -9.19 12.98 9.23
C VAL A 75 -10.02 12.76 7.96
N VAL A 76 -9.86 11.62 7.33
CA VAL A 76 -10.54 11.27 6.08
C VAL A 76 -11.43 10.06 6.29
N LEU A 77 -12.70 10.18 5.90
CA LEU A 77 -13.66 9.10 5.87
C LEU A 77 -13.82 8.63 4.42
N PRO A 78 -13.43 7.39 4.08
CA PRO A 78 -13.61 6.86 2.73
C PRO A 78 -15.07 6.64 2.38
N ALA A 79 -15.37 6.47 1.10
CA ALA A 79 -16.74 6.32 0.59
C ALA A 79 -17.51 5.13 1.20
N GLN A 80 -16.78 4.10 1.63
CA GLN A 80 -17.32 2.87 2.22
C GLN A 80 -17.70 3.02 3.69
N MET A 81 -17.47 4.19 4.30
CA MET A 81 -17.74 4.41 5.71
C MET A 81 -19.22 4.75 5.91
N GLU A 82 -20.04 3.75 6.20
CA GLU A 82 -21.47 3.85 6.47
C GLU A 82 -21.77 3.85 7.99
N ASN A 83 -20.87 3.24 8.77
CA ASN A 83 -20.92 3.14 10.24
C ASN A 83 -19.64 3.69 10.85
N VAL A 84 -19.79 4.25 12.05
CA VAL A 84 -18.68 4.58 12.95
C VAL A 84 -18.99 4.04 14.35
N ASP A 85 -17.96 3.68 15.10
CA ASP A 85 -18.15 3.36 16.52
C ASP A 85 -18.44 4.63 17.32
N ALA A 86 -19.26 4.54 18.38
CA ALA A 86 -19.64 5.69 19.20
C ALA A 86 -18.43 6.46 19.74
N ALA A 87 -17.37 5.76 20.14
CA ALA A 87 -16.13 6.40 20.61
C ALA A 87 -15.43 7.19 19.49
N THR A 88 -15.41 6.68 18.26
CA THR A 88 -14.86 7.38 17.10
C THR A 88 -15.69 8.59 16.75
N PHE A 89 -17.02 8.46 16.80
CA PHE A 89 -17.94 9.57 16.52
C PHE A 89 -17.75 10.73 17.52
N ASP A 90 -17.69 10.44 18.82
CA ASP A 90 -17.40 11.44 19.87
C ASP A 90 -16.03 12.13 19.67
N LEU A 91 -15.01 11.38 19.24
CA LEU A 91 -13.69 11.95 18.88
C LEU A 91 -13.79 12.91 17.70
N LEU A 92 -14.53 12.54 16.64
CA LEU A 92 -14.72 13.36 15.45
C LEU A 92 -15.49 14.66 15.77
N GLU A 93 -16.53 14.58 16.60
CA GLU A 93 -17.26 15.76 17.04
C GLU A 93 -16.38 16.75 17.83
N ARG A 94 -15.61 16.23 18.80
CA ARG A 94 -14.67 17.04 19.57
C ARG A 94 -13.55 17.63 18.71
N PHE A 95 -13.08 16.90 17.73
CA PHE A 95 -12.04 17.35 16.80
C PHE A 95 -12.58 18.49 15.91
N ALA A 96 -13.76 18.30 15.28
CA ALA A 96 -14.40 19.31 14.44
C ALA A 96 -14.75 20.60 15.25
N ALA A 97 -15.25 20.45 16.49
CA ALA A 97 -15.59 21.57 17.37
C ALA A 97 -14.39 22.47 17.73
N LYS A 98 -13.16 21.97 17.54
CA LYS A 98 -11.90 22.70 17.78
C LYS A 98 -11.21 23.14 16.48
N GLY A 99 -11.90 23.05 15.34
CA GLY A 99 -11.36 23.48 14.05
C GLY A 99 -10.54 22.40 13.33
N GLY A 100 -10.57 21.16 13.81
CA GLY A 100 -9.97 20.02 13.11
C GLY A 100 -10.65 19.76 11.77
N ARG A 101 -9.90 19.35 10.77
CA ARG A 101 -10.40 19.18 9.41
C ARG A 101 -10.87 17.73 9.17
N ILE A 102 -12.12 17.56 8.80
CA ILE A 102 -12.70 16.29 8.39
C ILE A 102 -13.04 16.36 6.91
N ILE A 103 -12.55 15.39 6.12
CA ILE A 103 -12.91 15.22 4.71
C ILE A 103 -13.68 13.90 4.60
N ALA A 104 -14.90 13.93 4.07
CA ALA A 104 -15.73 12.75 3.96
C ALA A 104 -16.14 12.48 2.51
N TYR A 105 -15.72 11.34 2.00
CA TYR A 105 -16.19 10.74 0.73
C TYR A 105 -17.47 9.90 0.97
N GLY A 106 -17.64 9.34 2.17
CA GLY A 106 -18.83 8.65 2.64
C GLY A 106 -19.68 9.51 3.57
N THR A 107 -20.90 9.05 3.85
CA THR A 107 -21.77 9.66 4.86
C THR A 107 -22.18 8.58 5.84
N PRO A 108 -21.50 8.43 6.98
CA PRO A 108 -21.95 7.52 8.01
C PRO A 108 -23.36 7.85 8.47
N GLN A 109 -24.21 6.83 8.48
CA GLN A 109 -25.62 6.92 8.92
C GLN A 109 -25.87 6.08 10.18
N TYR A 110 -24.87 5.28 10.56
CA TYR A 110 -24.96 4.36 11.68
C TYR A 110 -23.87 4.65 12.69
N VAL A 111 -24.22 4.50 13.97
CA VAL A 111 -23.30 4.47 15.11
C VAL A 111 -23.52 3.16 15.84
N ASP A 112 -22.46 2.38 16.06
CA ASP A 112 -22.50 1.03 16.64
C ASP A 112 -23.55 0.12 15.97
N GLY A 113 -23.69 0.25 14.64
CA GLY A 113 -24.66 -0.51 13.84
C GLY A 113 -26.12 -0.06 13.93
N ALA A 114 -26.43 0.94 14.73
CA ALA A 114 -27.76 1.54 14.83
C ALA A 114 -27.84 2.86 14.05
N ARG A 115 -28.96 3.08 13.35
CA ARG A 115 -29.17 4.34 12.61
C ARG A 115 -29.16 5.53 13.56
N SER A 116 -28.39 6.55 13.24
CA SER A 116 -28.21 7.75 14.06
C SER A 116 -28.52 9.02 13.26
N ALA A 117 -29.61 9.68 13.60
CA ALA A 117 -29.95 10.98 13.02
C ALA A 117 -28.92 12.07 13.39
N GLU A 118 -28.27 11.94 14.53
CA GLU A 118 -27.23 12.84 14.99
C GLU A 118 -25.97 12.73 14.09
N ALA A 119 -25.54 11.49 13.78
CA ALA A 119 -24.43 11.25 12.88
C ALA A 119 -24.76 11.74 11.46
N GLU A 120 -25.96 11.44 10.94
CA GLU A 120 -26.41 11.94 9.63
C GLU A 120 -26.34 13.47 9.57
N ALA A 121 -26.83 14.17 10.60
CA ALA A 121 -26.79 15.62 10.67
C ALA A 121 -25.37 16.18 10.79
N PHE A 122 -24.51 15.54 11.59
CA PHE A 122 -23.11 15.93 11.76
C PHE A 122 -22.33 15.83 10.44
N PHE A 123 -22.40 14.67 9.78
CA PHE A 123 -21.67 14.46 8.53
C PHE A 123 -22.26 15.20 7.32
N ALA A 124 -23.48 15.69 7.41
CA ALA A 124 -24.10 16.56 6.41
C ALA A 124 -23.78 18.06 6.60
N ASP A 125 -23.26 18.46 7.76
CA ASP A 125 -23.00 19.86 8.11
C ASP A 125 -21.69 20.36 7.46
N PRO A 126 -21.75 21.26 6.44
CA PRO A 126 -20.56 21.76 5.76
C PRO A 126 -19.66 22.66 6.65
N ALA A 127 -20.14 23.09 7.81
CA ALA A 127 -19.33 23.81 8.78
C ALA A 127 -18.40 22.87 9.59
N LYS A 128 -18.70 21.57 9.61
CA LYS A 128 -17.96 20.56 10.36
C LYS A 128 -17.17 19.62 9.46
N VAL A 129 -17.73 19.30 8.29
CA VAL A 129 -17.20 18.26 7.40
C VAL A 129 -17.12 18.77 5.96
N THR A 130 -15.93 18.74 5.39
CA THR A 130 -15.74 18.99 3.96
C THR A 130 -16.19 17.74 3.20
N ARG A 131 -17.24 17.88 2.39
CA ARG A 131 -17.72 16.79 1.53
C ARG A 131 -16.86 16.71 0.27
N ALA A 132 -16.39 15.51 -0.03
CA ALA A 132 -15.72 15.18 -1.29
C ALA A 132 -16.59 14.18 -2.07
N ASP A 133 -16.60 14.30 -3.40
CA ASP A 133 -17.40 13.42 -4.24
C ASP A 133 -16.64 12.10 -4.48
N ALA A 134 -17.30 10.99 -4.15
CA ALA A 134 -16.75 9.65 -4.36
C ALA A 134 -16.86 9.18 -5.83
N GLY A 135 -17.70 9.82 -6.64
CA GLY A 135 -17.90 9.52 -8.06
C GLY A 135 -16.98 10.28 -9.00
N GLU A 136 -16.30 11.32 -8.50
CA GLU A 136 -15.36 12.15 -9.27
C GLU A 136 -13.90 11.73 -8.99
N PRO A 137 -12.94 12.12 -9.85
CA PRO A 137 -11.54 11.96 -9.54
C PRO A 137 -11.19 12.60 -8.19
N ILE A 138 -10.37 11.92 -7.40
CA ILE A 138 -9.93 12.45 -6.10
C ILE A 138 -9.24 13.80 -6.30
N ASP A 139 -9.69 14.81 -5.58
CA ASP A 139 -8.99 16.10 -5.53
C ASP A 139 -7.78 15.99 -4.57
N TYR A 140 -6.62 15.69 -5.14
CA TYR A 140 -5.39 15.53 -4.37
C TYR A 140 -4.87 16.83 -3.75
N SER A 141 -5.35 17.99 -4.22
CA SER A 141 -4.99 19.28 -3.60
C SER A 141 -5.47 19.40 -2.16
N LEU A 142 -6.51 18.63 -1.79
CA LEU A 142 -7.01 18.55 -0.42
C LEU A 142 -5.98 17.96 0.56
N PHE A 143 -4.98 17.22 0.06
CA PHE A 143 -3.95 16.53 0.84
C PHE A 143 -2.56 17.11 0.66
N ALA A 144 -2.41 18.19 -0.12
CA ALA A 144 -1.12 18.78 -0.40
C ALA A 144 -0.42 19.21 0.92
N THR A 145 0.82 18.76 1.08
CA THR A 145 1.69 19.18 2.17
C THR A 145 2.82 20.03 1.60
N PRO A 146 3.15 21.17 2.21
CA PRO A 146 4.26 22.01 1.73
C PRO A 146 5.63 21.40 2.00
N GLU A 147 5.70 20.33 2.80
CA GLU A 147 6.96 19.76 3.29
C GLU A 147 7.69 18.91 2.26
N ILE A 148 6.95 18.26 1.35
CA ILE A 148 7.51 17.42 0.29
C ILE A 148 6.72 17.60 -0.99
N ALA A 149 7.42 17.65 -2.12
CA ALA A 149 6.80 17.72 -3.45
C ALA A 149 7.57 16.84 -4.43
N PHE A 150 6.83 16.14 -5.26
CA PHE A 150 7.38 15.31 -6.33
C PHE A 150 7.04 15.94 -7.68
N ASP A 151 7.99 15.95 -8.62
CA ASP A 151 7.63 16.09 -10.02
C ASP A 151 6.79 14.86 -10.40
N ALA A 152 5.70 15.06 -11.13
CA ALA A 152 4.79 13.99 -11.50
C ALA A 152 5.56 12.82 -12.17
N PRO A 153 5.81 11.71 -11.47
CA PRO A 153 6.55 10.61 -12.04
C PRO A 153 5.71 9.92 -13.11
N GLU A 154 6.31 9.66 -14.26
CA GLU A 154 5.62 8.93 -15.33
C GLU A 154 5.14 7.55 -14.82
N GLY A 155 3.89 7.22 -15.12
CA GLY A 155 3.33 5.87 -14.98
C GLY A 155 2.82 5.48 -13.60
N ASN A 156 2.83 6.35 -12.59
CA ASN A 156 2.27 6.07 -11.26
C ASN A 156 2.87 4.83 -10.55
N TYR A 157 4.15 4.54 -10.77
CA TYR A 157 4.85 3.39 -10.15
C TYR A 157 5.73 3.80 -8.98
N LEU A 158 5.88 5.09 -8.71
CA LEU A 158 6.65 5.57 -7.58
C LEU A 158 5.82 5.47 -6.32
N PHE A 159 6.40 4.87 -5.30
CA PHE A 159 5.92 4.90 -3.92
C PHE A 159 7.00 5.49 -3.04
N HIS A 160 6.62 6.22 -2.01
CA HIS A 160 7.55 6.73 -1.03
C HIS A 160 7.08 6.49 0.39
N HIS A 161 8.03 6.48 1.30
CA HIS A 161 7.79 6.53 2.73
C HIS A 161 8.79 7.48 3.37
N ARG A 162 8.28 8.42 4.17
CA ARG A 162 9.08 9.41 4.87
C ARG A 162 8.93 9.24 6.38
N ARG A 163 10.03 9.34 7.09
CA ARG A 163 10.02 9.31 8.56
C ARG A 163 10.87 10.44 9.12
N ARG A 164 10.25 11.33 9.89
CA ARG A 164 10.94 12.39 10.61
C ARG A 164 11.77 11.82 11.76
N MET A 165 13.00 12.30 11.90
CA MET A 165 13.95 11.97 12.95
C MET A 165 14.33 13.26 13.69
N ASP A 166 15.17 13.15 14.73
CA ASP A 166 15.54 14.31 15.55
C ASP A 166 16.44 15.34 14.81
N ASP A 167 17.23 14.88 13.85
CA ASP A 167 18.22 15.67 13.13
C ASP A 167 18.05 15.65 11.60
N GLY A 168 16.89 15.21 11.15
CA GLY A 168 16.58 15.08 9.73
C GLY A 168 15.39 14.20 9.44
N GLN A 169 15.44 13.53 8.30
CA GLN A 169 14.39 12.62 7.88
C GLN A 169 14.92 11.51 6.99
N LEU A 170 14.38 10.30 7.18
CA LEU A 170 14.54 9.21 6.24
C LEU A 170 13.54 9.39 5.10
N LEU A 171 14.00 9.19 3.87
CA LEU A 171 13.18 9.15 2.67
C LEU A 171 13.47 7.85 1.92
N PHE A 172 12.48 7.00 1.82
CA PHE A 172 12.53 5.77 1.04
C PHE A 172 11.69 5.94 -0.22
N LEU A 173 12.29 5.67 -1.38
CA LEU A 173 11.64 5.68 -2.68
C LEU A 173 11.66 4.27 -3.26
N ALA A 174 10.56 3.81 -3.84
CA ALA A 174 10.44 2.49 -4.45
C ALA A 174 9.72 2.56 -5.79
N ASN A 175 10.26 1.85 -6.78
CA ASN A 175 9.62 1.64 -8.07
C ASN A 175 8.90 0.29 -8.05
N SER A 176 7.56 0.31 -8.12
CA SER A 176 6.73 -0.89 -8.14
C SER A 176 6.61 -1.55 -9.51
N SER A 177 7.12 -0.94 -10.57
CA SER A 177 7.14 -1.54 -11.91
C SER A 177 8.23 -2.60 -12.01
N LEU A 178 7.89 -3.78 -12.53
CA LEU A 178 8.86 -4.84 -12.82
C LEU A 178 9.58 -4.64 -14.15
N THR A 179 9.13 -3.72 -14.99
CA THR A 179 9.63 -3.59 -16.37
C THR A 179 10.06 -2.18 -16.77
N ARG A 180 9.61 -1.14 -16.04
CA ARG A 180 9.85 0.26 -16.38
C ARG A 180 10.68 0.97 -15.31
N PRO A 181 11.70 1.76 -15.68
CA PRO A 181 12.35 2.65 -14.73
C PRO A 181 11.42 3.80 -14.35
N VAL A 182 11.68 4.41 -13.18
CA VAL A 182 11.01 5.63 -12.73
C VAL A 182 12.05 6.68 -12.42
N ARG A 183 11.90 7.87 -13.00
CA ARG A 183 12.81 9.00 -12.85
C ARG A 183 12.03 10.26 -12.49
N GLY A 184 12.69 11.15 -11.79
CA GLY A 184 12.12 12.43 -11.43
C GLY A 184 12.93 13.15 -10.39
N THR A 185 12.30 14.13 -9.76
CA THR A 185 12.86 14.86 -8.64
C THR A 185 11.88 14.87 -7.47
N VAL A 186 12.45 14.96 -6.27
CA VAL A 186 11.70 15.22 -5.05
C VAL A 186 12.30 16.45 -4.37
N THR A 187 11.44 17.38 -3.96
CA THR A 187 11.84 18.58 -3.24
C THR A 187 11.28 18.54 -1.82
N LEU A 188 12.14 18.65 -0.83
CA LEU A 188 11.77 18.59 0.57
C LEU A 188 12.68 19.47 1.43
N GLN A 189 12.29 19.71 2.68
CA GLN A 189 13.09 20.48 3.62
C GLN A 189 14.35 19.71 4.01
N GLY A 190 15.50 20.40 4.09
CA GLY A 190 16.79 19.86 4.51
C GLY A 190 17.96 20.62 3.91
N ARG A 191 19.16 20.28 4.34
CA ARG A 191 20.38 20.96 3.91
C ARG A 191 21.38 20.06 3.19
N GLN A 192 21.33 18.76 3.45
CA GLN A 192 22.23 17.79 2.85
C GLN A 192 21.54 16.42 2.75
N ALA A 193 21.84 15.66 1.71
CA ALA A 193 21.35 14.31 1.54
C ALA A 193 22.49 13.28 1.57
N ALA A 194 22.22 12.12 2.15
CA ALA A 194 23.10 10.97 2.12
C ALA A 194 22.36 9.72 1.64
N LEU A 195 23.02 8.92 0.82
CA LEU A 195 22.61 7.56 0.45
C LEU A 195 22.92 6.61 1.62
N LEU A 196 21.93 5.84 2.03
CA LEU A 196 22.11 4.71 2.92
C LEU A 196 22.09 3.43 2.06
N ASP A 197 23.25 2.84 1.82
CA ASP A 197 23.35 1.58 1.05
C ASP A 197 22.88 0.41 1.93
N THR A 198 21.69 -0.09 1.66
CA THR A 198 21.06 -1.17 2.45
C THR A 198 21.76 -2.52 2.32
N ARG A 199 22.66 -2.71 1.34
CA ARG A 199 23.42 -3.94 1.14
C ARG A 199 24.75 -3.94 1.85
N THR A 200 25.42 -2.78 1.91
CA THR A 200 26.76 -2.68 2.49
C THR A 200 26.77 -2.00 3.86
N GLY A 201 25.71 -1.27 4.20
CA GLY A 201 25.63 -0.42 5.39
C GLY A 201 26.45 0.88 5.27
N GLU A 202 27.02 1.18 4.08
CA GLU A 202 27.78 2.41 3.87
C GLU A 202 26.87 3.64 3.77
N ILE A 203 27.35 4.76 4.31
CA ILE A 203 26.70 6.06 4.21
C ILE A 203 27.57 6.96 3.35
N ARG A 204 26.97 7.54 2.31
CA ARG A 204 27.70 8.41 1.36
C ARG A 204 26.88 9.65 1.03
N GLY A 205 27.51 10.76 0.74
CA GLY A 205 26.84 11.95 0.23
C GLY A 205 26.03 11.65 -1.01
N TYR A 206 24.84 12.24 -1.13
CA TYR A 206 24.00 12.16 -2.32
C TYR A 206 23.83 13.54 -2.92
N GLU A 207 24.02 13.67 -4.25
CA GLU A 207 23.92 14.94 -4.93
C GLU A 207 22.51 15.50 -4.87
N ALA A 208 22.38 16.74 -4.45
CA ALA A 208 21.12 17.47 -4.39
C ALA A 208 21.36 18.95 -4.69
N GLN A 209 20.39 19.57 -5.32
CA GLN A 209 20.37 21.02 -5.52
C GLN A 209 19.73 21.67 -4.31
N ARG A 210 20.39 22.67 -3.72
CA ARG A 210 19.90 23.36 -2.55
C ARG A 210 19.46 24.78 -2.89
N GLU A 211 18.27 25.12 -2.42
CA GLU A 211 17.74 26.48 -2.45
C GLU A 211 17.17 26.84 -1.08
N GLY A 212 17.90 27.68 -0.35
CA GLY A 212 17.56 28.05 1.04
C GLY A 212 17.62 26.83 1.98
N ASP A 213 16.49 26.46 2.54
CA ASP A 213 16.30 25.30 3.44
C ASP A 213 15.69 24.08 2.73
N ARG A 214 15.58 24.11 1.41
CA ARG A 214 15.02 23.02 0.60
C ARG A 214 16.09 22.36 -0.26
N LEU A 215 15.95 21.06 -0.40
CA LEU A 215 16.74 20.23 -1.31
C LEU A 215 15.86 19.69 -2.42
N THR A 216 16.34 19.77 -3.66
CA THR A 216 15.80 19.05 -4.81
C THR A 216 16.73 17.90 -5.15
N ILE A 217 16.23 16.69 -5.03
CA ILE A 217 16.96 15.43 -5.17
C ILE A 217 16.45 14.73 -6.42
N ALA A 218 17.36 14.47 -7.37
CA ALA A 218 17.05 13.66 -8.54
C ALA A 218 17.13 12.16 -8.19
N TYR A 219 16.20 11.37 -8.70
CA TYR A 219 16.22 9.92 -8.57
C TYR A 219 16.06 9.23 -9.92
N ASP A 220 16.72 8.06 -10.06
CA ASP A 220 16.62 7.16 -11.21
C ASP A 220 16.55 5.73 -10.68
N LEU A 221 15.32 5.19 -10.61
CA LEU A 221 15.03 3.87 -10.06
C LEU A 221 14.82 2.87 -11.20
N HIS A 222 15.64 1.85 -11.24
CA HIS A 222 15.43 0.70 -12.14
C HIS A 222 14.11 -0.01 -11.85
N PRO A 223 13.62 -0.88 -12.74
CA PRO A 223 12.50 -1.78 -12.41
C PRO A 223 12.75 -2.51 -11.09
N ALA A 224 11.73 -2.54 -10.23
CA ALA A 224 11.79 -3.04 -8.84
C ALA A 224 12.92 -2.42 -7.98
N GLY A 225 13.47 -1.28 -8.39
CA GLY A 225 14.55 -0.59 -7.68
C GLY A 225 14.04 0.26 -6.52
N SER A 226 14.92 0.54 -5.59
CA SER A 226 14.64 1.42 -4.45
C SER A 226 15.83 2.31 -4.12
N LEU A 227 15.56 3.40 -3.39
CA LEU A 227 16.54 4.35 -2.92
C LEU A 227 16.20 4.74 -1.49
N LEU A 228 17.14 4.59 -0.57
CA LEU A 228 17.02 5.02 0.81
C LEU A 228 17.97 6.19 1.07
N LEU A 229 17.40 7.32 1.43
CA LEU A 229 18.13 8.55 1.72
C LEU A 229 17.92 8.99 3.16
N TYR A 230 18.93 9.59 3.74
CA TYR A 230 18.81 10.43 4.91
C TYR A 230 18.99 11.90 4.49
N VAL A 231 18.02 12.73 4.80
CA VAL A 231 18.07 14.18 4.54
C VAL A 231 18.26 14.88 5.86
N PHE A 232 19.42 15.50 6.04
CA PHE A 232 19.80 16.17 7.27
C PHE A 232 19.23 17.60 7.34
N ASP A 233 18.85 18.03 8.54
CA ASP A 233 18.44 19.40 8.83
C ASP A 233 19.64 20.37 8.86
N GLU A 234 20.85 19.85 9.12
CA GLU A 234 22.12 20.61 9.12
C GLU A 234 23.16 19.86 8.25
N GLU A 235 24.17 20.61 7.78
CA GLU A 235 25.29 20.01 7.05
C GLU A 235 26.13 19.11 7.96
N ARG A 236 26.55 17.96 7.45
CA ARG A 236 27.42 17.00 8.10
C ARG A 236 28.77 16.98 7.41
N GLU A 237 29.84 17.21 8.18
CA GLU A 237 31.21 17.04 7.69
C GLU A 237 31.54 15.54 7.54
N GLY A 238 32.48 15.24 6.62
CA GLY A 238 33.07 13.91 6.49
C GLY A 238 32.24 12.88 5.72
N LEU A 239 31.10 13.24 5.12
CA LEU A 239 30.41 12.34 4.23
C LEU A 239 31.25 12.11 2.95
N ALA A 240 31.64 10.84 2.72
CA ALA A 240 32.33 10.49 1.48
C ALA A 240 31.39 10.77 0.29
N PRO A 241 31.90 11.39 -0.80
CA PRO A 241 31.08 11.61 -1.98
C PRO A 241 30.60 10.29 -2.57
N ALA A 242 29.39 10.30 -3.17
CA ALA A 242 28.92 9.16 -3.94
C ALA A 242 29.92 8.86 -5.05
N PRO A 243 30.28 7.57 -5.28
CA PRO A 243 31.18 7.23 -6.36
C PRO A 243 30.53 7.61 -7.68
N ALA A 244 31.23 8.42 -8.47
CA ALA A 244 30.77 8.72 -9.82
C ALA A 244 30.76 7.42 -10.65
N ARG A 245 29.55 6.91 -10.93
CA ARG A 245 29.39 5.78 -11.86
C ARG A 245 29.58 6.28 -13.27
N ARG A 246 30.72 5.98 -13.87
CA ARG A 246 31.00 6.27 -15.26
C ARG A 246 31.18 4.96 -16.02
N VAL A 247 30.28 4.68 -16.95
CA VAL A 247 30.49 3.60 -17.91
C VAL A 247 31.49 4.13 -18.94
N LEU A 248 32.71 3.60 -18.91
CA LEU A 248 33.76 3.98 -19.85
C LEU A 248 33.66 3.17 -21.16
N THR A 249 33.35 1.89 -21.02
CA THR A 249 33.17 0.97 -22.18
C THR A 249 32.42 -0.27 -21.70
N ALA A 250 31.77 -0.95 -22.64
CA ALA A 250 31.20 -2.27 -22.43
C ALA A 250 32.00 -3.25 -23.28
N VAL A 251 32.62 -4.25 -22.65
CA VAL A 251 33.36 -5.29 -23.32
C VAL A 251 32.60 -6.61 -23.21
N PRO A 252 32.25 -7.28 -24.30
CA PRO A 252 31.66 -8.61 -24.23
C PRO A 252 32.58 -9.57 -23.47
N ALA A 253 31.99 -10.36 -22.56
CA ALA A 253 32.73 -11.43 -21.90
C ALA A 253 33.18 -12.47 -22.96
N ALA A 254 34.46 -12.79 -22.99
CA ALA A 254 34.99 -13.85 -23.81
C ALA A 254 35.22 -15.11 -22.96
N GLY A 255 34.66 -16.24 -23.39
CA GLY A 255 34.81 -17.52 -22.70
C GLY A 255 33.56 -17.96 -21.93
N GLY A 256 33.59 -19.18 -21.43
CA GLY A 256 32.48 -19.73 -20.62
C GLY A 256 32.50 -19.16 -19.22
N LEU A 257 31.34 -18.69 -18.74
CA LEU A 257 31.15 -18.33 -17.35
C LEU A 257 30.72 -19.57 -16.56
N THR A 258 31.46 -19.94 -15.52
CA THR A 258 31.04 -20.96 -14.57
C THR A 258 30.67 -20.28 -13.26
N ALA A 259 29.40 -20.34 -12.89
CA ALA A 259 28.92 -19.87 -11.60
C ALA A 259 28.71 -21.09 -10.69
N LYS A 260 29.27 -21.04 -9.49
CA LYS A 260 29.02 -22.04 -8.43
C LYS A 260 28.48 -21.31 -7.23
N PRO A 261 27.23 -21.58 -6.80
CA PRO A 261 26.72 -21.02 -5.55
C PRO A 261 27.52 -21.59 -4.37
N ASP A 262 27.85 -20.74 -3.43
CA ASP A 262 28.52 -21.10 -2.16
C ASP A 262 27.55 -21.56 -1.08
N ALA A 263 26.25 -21.33 -1.29
CA ALA A 263 25.16 -21.77 -0.43
C ALA A 263 23.97 -22.27 -1.28
N PRO A 264 23.09 -23.11 -0.71
CA PRO A 264 21.84 -23.49 -1.39
C PRO A 264 21.05 -22.25 -1.76
N ASN A 265 20.60 -22.21 -3.01
CA ASN A 265 19.67 -21.18 -3.48
C ASN A 265 18.29 -21.80 -3.62
N VAL A 266 17.27 -21.14 -3.07
CA VAL A 266 15.87 -21.56 -3.13
C VAL A 266 15.09 -20.51 -3.89
N MET A 267 14.42 -20.92 -4.95
CA MET A 267 13.49 -20.10 -5.70
C MET A 267 12.09 -20.73 -5.60
N THR A 268 11.12 -19.95 -5.18
CA THR A 268 9.72 -20.35 -5.24
C THR A 268 9.20 -20.12 -6.65
N ILE A 269 8.66 -21.16 -7.27
CA ILE A 269 8.07 -21.08 -8.62
C ILE A 269 6.56 -21.13 -8.45
N ASP A 270 5.90 -19.96 -8.53
CA ASP A 270 4.48 -19.80 -8.23
C ASP A 270 3.59 -19.83 -9.47
N PHE A 271 4.15 -19.75 -10.68
CA PHE A 271 3.41 -19.68 -11.93
C PHE A 271 3.79 -20.82 -12.87
N CYS A 272 2.79 -21.35 -13.58
CA CYS A 272 2.98 -22.39 -14.57
C CYS A 272 2.03 -22.24 -15.76
N ASP A 273 2.37 -22.88 -16.87
CA ASP A 273 1.42 -23.17 -17.95
C ASP A 273 0.78 -24.54 -17.65
N LEU A 274 -0.52 -24.59 -17.43
CA LEU A 274 -1.26 -25.82 -17.14
C LEU A 274 -1.91 -26.36 -18.40
N GLU A 275 -1.70 -27.64 -18.72
CA GLU A 275 -2.39 -28.32 -19.81
C GLU A 275 -3.34 -29.38 -19.25
N LEU A 276 -4.61 -29.32 -19.69
CA LEU A 276 -5.68 -30.26 -19.38
C LEU A 276 -6.38 -30.67 -20.67
N ASP A 277 -6.37 -31.99 -21.00
CA ASP A 277 -6.98 -32.55 -22.21
C ASP A 277 -6.61 -31.78 -23.50
N GLY A 278 -5.32 -31.40 -23.64
CA GLY A 278 -4.80 -30.69 -24.80
C GLY A 278 -5.11 -29.19 -24.84
N LYS A 279 -5.80 -28.66 -23.82
CA LYS A 279 -6.03 -27.22 -23.67
C LYS A 279 -5.02 -26.62 -22.71
N VAL A 280 -4.27 -25.62 -23.19
CA VAL A 280 -3.27 -24.91 -22.39
C VAL A 280 -3.88 -23.67 -21.75
N TYR A 281 -3.64 -23.50 -20.45
CA TYR A 281 -3.95 -22.34 -19.64
C TYR A 281 -2.63 -21.69 -19.22
N PRO A 282 -2.19 -20.64 -19.90
CA PRO A 282 -0.88 -20.06 -19.65
C PRO A 282 -0.85 -19.18 -18.40
N ASP A 283 0.33 -19.08 -17.79
CA ASP A 283 0.67 -18.11 -16.75
C ASP A 283 -0.28 -18.13 -15.53
N LEU A 284 -0.66 -19.32 -15.12
CA LEU A 284 -1.49 -19.51 -13.92
C LEU A 284 -0.61 -19.56 -12.68
N ASN A 285 -1.04 -18.85 -11.62
CA ASN A 285 -0.46 -19.10 -10.31
C ASN A 285 -0.80 -20.53 -9.83
N SER A 286 0.04 -21.08 -8.98
CA SER A 286 -0.07 -22.47 -8.52
C SER A 286 -1.42 -22.80 -7.86
N TYR A 287 -2.04 -21.81 -7.21
CA TYR A 287 -3.36 -21.98 -6.57
C TYR A 287 -4.47 -22.14 -7.62
N ASP A 288 -4.51 -21.28 -8.64
CA ASP A 288 -5.50 -21.37 -9.72
C ASP A 288 -5.26 -22.59 -10.61
N ALA A 289 -4.02 -22.94 -10.88
CA ALA A 289 -3.65 -24.17 -11.59
C ALA A 289 -4.15 -25.40 -10.83
N ALA A 290 -3.90 -25.50 -9.53
CA ALA A 290 -4.40 -26.58 -8.69
C ALA A 290 -5.95 -26.62 -8.69
N LYS A 291 -6.60 -25.45 -8.55
CA LYS A 291 -8.07 -25.37 -8.58
C LYS A 291 -8.65 -25.92 -9.87
N LEU A 292 -8.11 -25.52 -11.03
CA LEU A 292 -8.57 -26.01 -12.33
C LEU A 292 -8.31 -27.50 -12.51
N ALA A 293 -7.13 -28.01 -12.12
CA ALA A 293 -6.82 -29.43 -12.17
C ALA A 293 -7.80 -30.26 -11.33
N TYR A 294 -8.10 -29.83 -10.11
CA TYR A 294 -9.10 -30.51 -9.28
C TYR A 294 -10.51 -30.45 -9.86
N GLN A 295 -10.91 -29.30 -10.44
CA GLN A 295 -12.22 -29.17 -11.09
C GLN A 295 -12.34 -30.10 -12.29
N HIS A 296 -11.29 -30.22 -13.09
CA HIS A 296 -11.21 -31.15 -14.22
C HIS A 296 -11.41 -32.60 -13.78
N HIS A 297 -10.87 -32.96 -12.62
CA HIS A 297 -11.07 -34.29 -12.00
C HIS A 297 -12.36 -34.43 -11.18
N GLY A 298 -13.36 -33.57 -11.39
CA GLY A 298 -14.71 -33.72 -10.82
C GLY A 298 -14.91 -33.05 -9.44
N PHE A 299 -13.93 -32.34 -8.90
CA PHE A 299 -14.08 -31.59 -7.67
C PHE A 299 -14.64 -30.20 -7.96
N LYS A 300 -15.96 -30.06 -8.03
CA LYS A 300 -16.62 -28.79 -8.44
C LYS A 300 -16.14 -27.53 -7.74
N ALA A 301 -15.80 -27.64 -6.46
CA ALA A 301 -15.29 -26.52 -5.66
C ALA A 301 -13.77 -26.25 -5.84
N GLY A 302 -13.06 -27.03 -6.66
CA GLY A 302 -11.62 -26.98 -6.82
C GLY A 302 -10.87 -27.80 -5.78
N ASN A 303 -9.66 -27.37 -5.40
CA ASN A 303 -8.82 -28.09 -4.45
C ASN A 303 -9.51 -28.18 -3.07
N PRO A 304 -9.95 -29.37 -2.62
CA PRO A 304 -10.66 -29.50 -1.36
C PRO A 304 -9.77 -29.22 -0.13
N TRP A 305 -8.46 -29.27 -0.29
CA TRP A 305 -7.49 -28.96 0.77
C TRP A 305 -7.35 -27.46 1.03
N SER A 306 -7.81 -26.62 0.10
CA SER A 306 -7.72 -25.16 0.22
C SER A 306 -8.80 -24.55 1.10
N THR A 307 -9.86 -25.28 1.42
CA THR A 307 -11.06 -24.70 2.04
C THR A 307 -11.30 -25.14 3.48
N SER A 308 -10.91 -26.33 3.89
CA SER A 308 -11.07 -26.75 5.29
C SER A 308 -10.36 -28.06 5.60
N VAL A 309 -9.54 -28.07 6.63
CA VAL A 309 -8.90 -29.27 7.19
C VAL A 309 -9.95 -30.25 7.74
N GLN A 310 -11.12 -29.77 8.15
CA GLN A 310 -12.20 -30.52 8.76
C GLN A 310 -12.84 -31.54 7.81
N PHE A 311 -12.80 -31.30 6.51
CA PHE A 311 -13.37 -32.18 5.49
C PHE A 311 -12.34 -33.08 4.81
N ARG A 312 -11.13 -33.09 5.30
CA ARG A 312 -9.99 -33.84 4.77
C ARG A 312 -10.32 -35.33 4.58
N ASP A 313 -10.95 -35.96 5.56
CA ASP A 313 -11.27 -37.38 5.53
C ASP A 313 -12.26 -37.73 4.43
N HIS A 314 -13.23 -36.88 4.15
CA HIS A 314 -14.15 -37.04 3.02
C HIS A 314 -13.45 -36.97 1.68
N THR A 315 -12.43 -36.12 1.57
CA THR A 315 -11.67 -35.93 0.34
C THR A 315 -10.71 -37.07 0.09
N VAL A 316 -9.99 -37.51 1.12
CA VAL A 316 -9.02 -38.63 1.03
C VAL A 316 -9.67 -39.97 0.72
N ARG A 317 -10.93 -40.16 1.11
CA ARG A 317 -11.71 -41.41 0.83
C ARG A 317 -12.33 -41.45 -0.56
N ARG A 318 -12.19 -40.41 -1.38
CA ARG A 318 -12.69 -40.40 -2.74
C ARG A 318 -11.68 -41.06 -3.68
N ASP A 319 -11.99 -42.23 -4.20
CA ASP A 319 -11.35 -42.87 -5.36
C ASP A 319 -11.70 -42.10 -6.65
N THR A 320 -11.28 -40.85 -6.81
CA THR A 320 -11.92 -39.99 -7.81
C THR A 320 -11.00 -39.29 -8.81
N PHE A 321 -9.76 -39.68 -8.90
CA PHE A 321 -8.96 -39.27 -10.05
C PHE A 321 -9.19 -40.26 -11.21
N THR A 322 -10.38 -40.19 -11.77
CA THR A 322 -10.82 -41.11 -12.84
C THR A 322 -10.45 -40.66 -14.24
N MET A 323 -9.96 -39.43 -14.38
CA MET A 323 -9.58 -38.87 -15.67
C MET A 323 -8.04 -38.83 -15.81
N GLY A 324 -7.56 -38.63 -17.04
CA GLY A 324 -6.12 -38.51 -17.32
C GLY A 324 -5.47 -37.42 -16.45
N GLY A 325 -4.13 -37.46 -16.36
CA GLY A 325 -3.39 -36.51 -15.57
C GLY A 325 -3.43 -35.07 -16.11
N PHE A 326 -2.52 -34.24 -15.63
CA PHE A 326 -2.28 -32.89 -16.15
C PHE A 326 -0.80 -32.71 -16.40
N ASN A 327 -0.44 -31.75 -17.27
CA ASN A 327 0.91 -31.27 -17.45
C ASN A 327 1.03 -29.86 -16.89
N ALA A 328 2.08 -29.58 -16.13
CA ALA A 328 2.42 -28.23 -15.67
C ALA A 328 3.85 -27.90 -16.10
N SER A 329 3.99 -26.85 -16.88
CA SER A 329 5.29 -26.34 -17.36
C SER A 329 5.65 -25.08 -16.61
N TYR A 330 6.77 -25.11 -15.94
CA TYR A 330 7.31 -23.99 -15.17
C TYR A 330 8.43 -23.30 -15.94
N ARG A 331 8.43 -21.96 -15.91
CA ARG A 331 9.49 -21.13 -16.48
C ARG A 331 10.27 -20.43 -15.38
N PHE A 332 11.57 -20.41 -15.45
CA PHE A 332 12.45 -19.77 -14.45
C PHE A 332 13.75 -19.29 -15.10
#